data_efc3c32a9be93ef72daa23bb3f54e150
#
_entry.id   efc3c32a9be93ef72daa23bb3f54e150
#
_cell.length_a   1.000
_cell.length_b   1.000
_cell.length_c   1.000
_cell.angle_alpha   90.00
_cell.angle_beta   90.00
_cell.angle_gamma   90.00
#
_symmetry.space_group_name_H-M   'P 1'
#
loop_
_entity.id
_entity.type
_entity.pdbx_description
1 polymer ?
#
loop_
_entity_poly.entity_id
_entity_poly.type
_entity_poly.pdbx_seq_one_letter_code
_entity_poly.pdbx_strand_id
1 'polypeptide(L)'
;VGDGDMKRIYSSIDIGSDTIKVVVCELYKNKLNLLAASSVKSKGIKKGLITDFEQAERSIKQAFVEIEEMLGIQIKKVIASIPSYQVEFTMVTGEVHIEQYIDEDVMDADPVDGTITGEDITRVLQVF
;
A
#
# COMPACT_ATOMS: atom_id res chain seq x y z
N VAL A 1 -27.65 11.02 10.25
CA VAL A 1 -26.86 9.80 10.26
C VAL A 1 -25.45 10.18 10.67
N GLY A 2 -25.09 9.87 11.90
CA GLY A 2 -23.76 10.21 12.42
C GLY A 2 -22.67 9.36 11.74
N ASP A 3 -21.44 9.90 11.66
CA ASP A 3 -20.24 9.24 11.15
C ASP A 3 -19.87 7.92 11.87
N GLY A 4 -20.59 7.59 12.97
CA GLY A 4 -20.32 6.42 13.80
C GLY A 4 -20.67 5.06 13.18
N ASP A 5 -21.46 5.04 12.10
CA ASP A 5 -21.89 3.80 11.45
C ASP A 5 -21.12 3.47 10.17
N MET A 6 -20.15 4.30 9.79
CA MET A 6 -19.32 4.03 8.61
C MET A 6 -18.21 3.03 8.94
N LYS A 7 -18.15 1.97 8.15
CA LYS A 7 -17.03 1.02 8.18
C LYS A 7 -15.80 1.66 7.54
N ARG A 8 -14.68 1.60 8.22
CA ARG A 8 -13.38 2.06 7.71
C ARG A 8 -12.42 0.89 7.64
N ILE A 9 -11.77 0.75 6.49
CA ILE A 9 -10.79 -0.31 6.28
C ILE A 9 -9.40 0.28 6.37
N TYR A 10 -8.58 -0.31 7.21
CA TYR A 10 -7.17 0.02 7.39
C TYR A 10 -6.30 -1.15 6.98
N SER A 11 -5.27 -0.86 6.21
CA SER A 11 -4.27 -1.83 5.80
C SER A 11 -2.91 -1.41 6.32
N SER A 12 -2.17 -2.33 6.86
CA SER A 12 -0.80 -2.12 7.31
C SER A 12 0.14 -3.15 6.70
N ILE A 13 1.36 -2.72 6.42
CA ILE A 13 2.44 -3.59 5.97
C ILE A 13 3.65 -3.42 6.89
N ASP A 14 4.19 -4.55 7.33
CA ASP A 14 5.45 -4.62 8.05
C ASP A 14 6.50 -5.28 7.14
N ILE A 15 7.48 -4.49 6.74
CA ILE A 15 8.54 -4.92 5.82
C ILE A 15 9.75 -5.32 6.65
N GLY A 16 9.89 -6.61 6.89
CA GLY A 16 10.99 -7.19 7.64
C GLY A 16 12.04 -7.88 6.75
N SER A 17 13.18 -8.22 7.34
CA SER A 17 14.25 -8.94 6.64
C SER A 17 13.91 -10.40 6.37
N ASP A 18 13.11 -11.02 7.23
CA ASP A 18 12.70 -12.43 7.11
C ASP A 18 11.33 -12.57 6.47
N THR A 19 10.39 -11.76 6.89
CA THR A 19 8.99 -11.81 6.44
C THR A 19 8.45 -10.43 6.17
N ILE A 20 7.53 -10.36 5.20
CA ILE A 20 6.66 -9.23 4.95
C ILE A 20 5.27 -9.63 5.38
N LYS A 21 4.66 -8.83 6.27
CA LYS A 21 3.32 -9.09 6.80
C LYS A 21 2.39 -7.97 6.37
N VAL A 22 1.23 -8.35 5.86
CA VAL A 22 0.14 -7.43 5.54
C VAL A 22 -1.05 -7.80 6.40
N VAL A 23 -1.65 -6.81 7.02
CA VAL A 23 -2.84 -6.96 7.86
C VAL A 23 -3.90 -5.98 7.39
N VAL A 24 -5.11 -6.46 7.24
CA VAL A 24 -6.28 -5.64 6.90
C VAL A 24 -7.30 -5.74 8.02
N CYS A 25 -7.68 -4.60 8.54
CA CYS A 25 -8.65 -4.48 9.63
C CYS A 25 -9.82 -3.58 9.22
N GLU A 26 -10.96 -3.82 9.81
CA GLU A 26 -12.15 -2.98 9.74
C GLU A 26 -12.39 -2.29 11.07
N LEU A 27 -12.54 -0.97 11.03
CA LEU A 27 -13.01 -0.21 12.18
C LEU A 27 -14.50 0.07 12.01
N TYR A 28 -15.32 -0.48 12.89
CA TYR A 28 -16.75 -0.29 12.91
C TYR A 28 -17.26 -0.14 14.34
N LYS A 29 -18.02 0.93 14.62
CA LYS A 29 -18.53 1.24 15.97
C LYS A 29 -17.45 1.19 17.06
N ASN A 30 -16.30 1.80 16.79
CA ASN A 30 -15.12 1.82 17.69
C ASN A 30 -14.54 0.43 18.02
N LYS A 31 -14.87 -0.59 17.22
CA LYS A 31 -14.26 -1.91 17.31
C LYS A 31 -13.40 -2.18 16.09
N LEU A 32 -12.19 -2.65 16.35
CA LEU A 32 -11.25 -3.07 15.33
C LEU A 32 -11.37 -4.58 15.11
N ASN A 33 -11.77 -4.97 13.91
CA ASN A 33 -11.91 -6.38 13.53
C ASN A 33 -10.84 -6.74 12.48
N LEU A 34 -10.12 -7.82 12.71
CA LEU A 34 -9.21 -8.37 11.74
C LEU A 34 -10.00 -9.02 10.60
N LEU A 35 -9.78 -8.56 9.36
CA LEU A 35 -10.41 -9.15 8.17
C LEU A 35 -9.51 -10.19 7.51
N ALA A 36 -8.23 -9.89 7.34
CA ALA A 36 -7.26 -10.80 6.74
C ALA A 36 -5.83 -10.45 7.16
N ALA A 37 -4.97 -11.45 7.10
CA ALA A 37 -3.54 -11.29 7.29
C ALA A 37 -2.79 -12.21 6.33
N SER A 38 -1.70 -11.73 5.76
CA SER A 38 -0.76 -12.50 4.94
C SER A 38 0.65 -12.33 5.47
N SER A 39 1.44 -13.38 5.34
CA SER A 39 2.85 -13.36 5.69
C SER A 39 3.62 -14.09 4.60
N VAL A 40 4.46 -13.38 3.89
CA VAL A 40 5.30 -13.93 2.83
C VAL A 40 6.77 -13.84 3.21
N LYS A 41 7.57 -14.75 2.69
CA LYS A 41 9.01 -14.70 2.91
C LYS A 41 9.59 -13.48 2.18
N SER A 42 10.33 -12.66 2.92
CA SER A 42 11.03 -11.51 2.38
C SER A 42 12.22 -11.94 1.52
N LYS A 43 12.33 -11.36 0.35
CA LYS A 43 13.50 -11.52 -0.53
C LYS A 43 14.04 -10.14 -0.90
N GLY A 44 15.36 -10.04 -1.03
CA GLY A 44 15.99 -8.76 -1.38
C GLY A 44 16.10 -7.76 -0.24
N ILE A 45 15.81 -8.18 1.01
CA ILE A 45 15.94 -7.35 2.20
C ILE A 45 16.80 -8.11 3.21
N LYS A 46 17.89 -7.48 3.64
CA LYS A 46 18.81 -8.05 4.65
C LYS A 46 19.16 -6.99 5.68
N LYS A 47 19.06 -7.36 6.95
CA LYS A 47 19.39 -6.49 8.09
C LYS A 47 18.73 -5.10 8.00
N GLY A 48 17.47 -5.08 7.57
CA GLY A 48 16.70 -3.84 7.40
C GLY A 48 17.07 -3.00 6.17
N LEU A 49 17.93 -3.48 5.28
CA LEU A 49 18.34 -2.79 4.06
C LEU A 49 17.83 -3.54 2.82
N ILE A 50 17.40 -2.79 1.82
CA ILE A 50 17.05 -3.35 0.51
C ILE A 50 18.34 -3.65 -0.24
N THR A 51 18.63 -4.93 -0.43
CA THR A 51 19.82 -5.42 -1.15
C THR A 51 19.54 -5.76 -2.61
N ASP A 52 18.29 -6.07 -2.93
CA ASP A 52 17.79 -6.32 -4.28
C ASP A 52 16.38 -5.76 -4.40
N PHE A 53 16.27 -4.66 -5.13
CA PHE A 53 15.04 -3.90 -5.25
C PHE A 53 13.92 -4.71 -5.96
N GLU A 54 14.26 -5.43 -7.04
CA GLU A 54 13.27 -6.21 -7.79
C GLU A 54 12.71 -7.37 -6.97
N GLN A 55 13.55 -8.05 -6.21
CA GLN A 55 13.09 -9.13 -5.33
C GLN A 55 12.25 -8.60 -4.16
N ALA A 56 12.63 -7.47 -3.59
CA ALA A 56 11.85 -6.83 -2.53
C ALA A 56 10.47 -6.41 -3.05
N GLU A 57 10.42 -5.79 -4.21
CA GLU A 57 9.16 -5.40 -4.86
C GLU A 57 8.23 -6.59 -5.12
N ARG A 58 8.78 -7.68 -5.66
CA ARG A 58 7.99 -8.90 -5.91
C ARG A 58 7.43 -9.49 -4.62
N SER A 59 8.22 -9.51 -3.55
CA SER A 59 7.77 -10.02 -2.25
C SER A 59 6.64 -9.17 -1.67
N ILE A 60 6.75 -7.85 -1.77
CA ILE A 60 5.71 -6.91 -1.32
C ILE A 60 4.43 -7.10 -2.15
N LYS A 61 4.55 -7.15 -3.46
CA LYS A 61 3.41 -7.39 -4.36
C LYS A 61 2.71 -8.71 -4.06
N GLN A 62 3.47 -9.77 -3.83
CA GLN A 62 2.90 -11.06 -3.48
C GLN A 62 2.04 -10.98 -2.21
N ALA A 63 2.52 -10.30 -1.16
CA ALA A 63 1.77 -10.15 0.08
C ALA A 63 0.43 -9.42 -0.14
N PHE A 64 0.41 -8.39 -0.97
CA PHE A 64 -0.82 -7.67 -1.30
C PHE A 64 -1.78 -8.51 -2.15
N VAL A 65 -1.28 -9.19 -3.17
CA VAL A 65 -2.11 -10.03 -4.03
C VAL A 65 -2.84 -11.10 -3.22
N GLU A 66 -2.15 -11.77 -2.31
CA GLU A 66 -2.77 -12.77 -1.44
C GLU A 66 -3.93 -12.19 -0.61
N ILE A 67 -3.75 -11.00 -0.05
CA ILE A 67 -4.80 -10.32 0.73
C ILE A 67 -5.96 -9.88 -0.16
N GLU A 68 -5.68 -9.30 -1.30
CA GLU A 68 -6.70 -8.82 -2.24
C GLU A 68 -7.55 -9.98 -2.77
N GLU A 69 -6.93 -11.12 -3.04
CA GLU A 69 -7.65 -12.34 -3.43
C GLU A 69 -8.53 -12.88 -2.31
N MET A 70 -8.04 -12.89 -1.05
CA MET A 70 -8.82 -13.34 0.10
C MET A 70 -10.06 -12.47 0.34
N LEU A 71 -9.94 -11.17 0.16
CA LEU A 71 -10.98 -10.20 0.50
C LEU A 71 -11.85 -9.79 -0.69
N GLY A 72 -11.40 -10.05 -1.92
CA GLY A 72 -12.07 -9.58 -3.14
C GLY A 72 -12.09 -8.05 -3.27
N ILE A 73 -11.13 -7.36 -2.67
CA ILE A 73 -10.99 -5.92 -2.70
C ILE A 73 -9.61 -5.51 -3.20
N GLN A 74 -9.48 -4.28 -3.66
CA GLN A 74 -8.20 -3.67 -3.99
C GLN A 74 -7.74 -2.76 -2.85
N ILE A 75 -6.49 -2.95 -2.39
CA ILE A 75 -5.89 -2.12 -1.35
C ILE A 75 -5.31 -0.87 -1.99
N LYS A 76 -5.82 0.29 -1.59
CA LYS A 76 -5.42 1.60 -2.14
C LYS A 76 -4.49 2.39 -1.22
N LYS A 77 -4.58 2.15 0.08
CA LYS A 77 -3.81 2.88 1.11
C LYS A 77 -3.26 1.91 2.13
N VAL A 78 -2.02 2.10 2.52
CA VAL A 78 -1.37 1.30 3.57
C VAL A 78 -0.62 2.18 4.55
N ILE A 79 -0.53 1.71 5.79
CA ILE A 79 0.38 2.23 6.80
C ILE A 79 1.60 1.29 6.79
N ALA A 80 2.75 1.81 6.41
CA ALA A 80 3.97 1.01 6.32
C ALA A 80 4.84 1.17 7.57
N SER A 81 5.27 0.05 8.12
CA SER A 81 6.31 -0.03 9.14
C SER A 81 7.60 -0.53 8.49
N ILE A 82 8.66 0.24 8.63
CA ILE A 82 9.98 -0.10 8.11
C ILE A 82 11.00 -0.20 9.24
N PRO A 83 12.03 -1.05 9.12
CA PRO A 83 13.11 -1.09 10.09
C PRO A 83 13.81 0.26 10.18
N SER A 84 14.04 0.74 11.39
CA SER A 84 14.69 2.06 11.63
C SER A 84 16.21 1.96 11.81
N TYR A 85 16.79 0.80 11.60
CA TYR A 85 18.23 0.62 11.72
C TYR A 85 18.97 1.32 10.58
N GLN A 86 19.86 2.24 10.91
CA GLN A 86 20.62 3.06 9.96
C GLN A 86 19.74 3.89 8.99
N VAL A 87 18.60 4.35 9.47
CA VAL A 87 17.72 5.23 8.68
C VAL A 87 18.20 6.68 8.82
N GLU A 88 18.45 7.31 7.71
CA GLU A 88 18.66 8.74 7.62
C GLU A 88 17.38 9.42 7.13
N PHE A 89 16.90 10.40 7.88
CA PHE A 89 15.69 11.13 7.52
C PHE A 89 16.06 12.37 6.69
N THR A 90 15.69 12.35 5.43
CA THR A 90 15.86 13.50 4.53
C THR A 90 14.49 13.88 3.98
N MET A 91 14.16 15.16 4.08
CA MET A 91 12.93 15.66 3.46
C MET A 91 13.19 15.88 1.97
N VAL A 92 12.45 15.17 1.14
CA VAL A 92 12.47 15.31 -0.30
C VAL A 92 11.07 15.60 -0.81
N THR A 93 10.98 16.41 -1.85
CA THR A 93 9.71 16.70 -2.52
C THR A 93 9.78 16.17 -3.94
N GLY A 94 8.83 15.37 -4.32
CA GLY A 94 8.70 14.86 -5.67
C GLY A 94 7.30 15.12 -6.21
N GLU A 95 7.21 15.38 -7.48
CA GLU A 95 5.96 15.59 -8.19
C GLU A 95 5.84 14.60 -9.35
N VAL A 96 4.66 14.05 -9.51
CA VAL A 96 4.30 13.18 -10.62
C VAL A 96 2.97 13.64 -11.17
N HIS A 97 2.90 13.80 -12.48
CA HIS A 97 1.63 14.01 -13.14
C HIS A 97 0.79 12.74 -13.07
N ILE A 98 -0.40 12.87 -12.49
CA ILE A 98 -1.38 11.80 -12.49
C ILE A 98 -1.94 11.75 -13.91
N GLU A 99 -1.70 10.65 -14.62
CA GLU A 99 -2.27 10.44 -15.94
C GLU A 99 -3.79 10.31 -15.82
N GLN A 100 -4.49 11.30 -16.34
CA GLN A 100 -5.93 11.19 -16.51
C GLN A 100 -6.17 10.31 -17.73
N TYR A 101 -6.60 9.09 -17.51
CA TYR A 101 -7.19 8.31 -18.58
C TYR A 101 -8.53 8.95 -18.93
N ILE A 102 -8.51 9.78 -19.94
CA ILE A 102 -9.74 10.22 -20.60
C ILE A 102 -10.13 9.06 -21.50
N ASP A 103 -11.04 8.22 -21.03
CA ASP A 103 -11.70 7.27 -21.89
C ASP A 103 -12.67 8.08 -22.78
N GLU A 104 -12.28 8.31 -24.02
CA GLU A 104 -13.05 9.11 -24.97
C GLU A 104 -14.43 8.51 -25.28
N ASP A 105 -14.67 7.25 -24.89
CA ASP A 105 -15.90 6.54 -25.16
C ASP A 105 -16.95 6.64 -24.03
N VAL A 106 -16.64 7.28 -22.92
CA VAL A 106 -17.59 7.44 -21.80
C VAL A 106 -17.97 8.91 -21.66
N MET A 107 -19.09 9.28 -22.22
CA MET A 107 -19.63 10.65 -22.16
C MET A 107 -20.07 11.11 -20.76
N ASP A 108 -20.09 10.23 -19.76
CA ASP A 108 -20.51 10.49 -18.39
C ASP A 108 -19.47 10.03 -17.37
N ALA A 109 -18.18 10.12 -17.70
CA ALA A 109 -17.15 9.84 -16.71
C ALA A 109 -17.18 10.92 -15.63
N ASP A 110 -17.40 10.49 -14.38
CA ASP A 110 -17.15 11.32 -13.21
C ASP A 110 -15.72 11.90 -13.31
N PRO A 111 -15.51 13.16 -12.94
CA PRO A 111 -14.16 13.71 -12.98
C PRO A 111 -13.23 12.83 -12.17
N VAL A 112 -12.10 12.47 -12.75
CA VAL A 112 -11.06 11.70 -12.08
C VAL A 112 -10.80 12.33 -10.72
N ASP A 113 -11.02 11.60 -9.66
CA ASP A 113 -11.04 12.14 -8.30
C ASP A 113 -9.65 12.55 -7.78
N GLY A 114 -8.62 12.51 -8.63
CA GLY A 114 -7.27 12.88 -8.23
C GLY A 114 -6.66 11.97 -7.16
N THR A 115 -7.22 10.77 -6.96
CA THR A 115 -6.74 9.82 -5.96
C THR A 115 -5.34 9.34 -6.33
N ILE A 116 -4.41 9.47 -5.38
CA ILE A 116 -3.06 8.95 -5.52
C ILE A 116 -3.10 7.42 -5.41
N THR A 117 -2.66 6.75 -6.47
CA THR A 117 -2.59 5.29 -6.52
C THR A 117 -1.23 4.77 -6.04
N GLY A 118 -1.13 3.46 -5.76
CA GLY A 118 0.14 2.82 -5.46
C GLY A 118 1.18 2.95 -6.58
N GLU A 119 0.73 3.01 -7.84
CA GLU A 119 1.59 3.28 -9.00
C GLU A 119 2.19 4.68 -8.97
N ASP A 120 1.41 5.68 -8.59
CA ASP A 120 1.87 7.06 -8.47
C ASP A 120 2.95 7.17 -7.40
N ILE A 121 2.77 6.51 -6.26
CA ILE A 121 3.77 6.45 -5.18
C ILE A 121 5.05 5.77 -5.69
N THR A 122 4.93 4.67 -6.41
CA THR A 122 6.08 3.96 -6.97
C THR A 122 6.85 4.84 -7.95
N ARG A 123 6.15 5.58 -8.81
CA ARG A 123 6.80 6.51 -9.76
C ARG A 123 7.52 7.64 -9.04
N VAL A 124 6.95 8.20 -7.98
CA VAL A 124 7.62 9.22 -7.16
C VAL A 124 8.90 8.67 -6.53
N LEU A 125 8.84 7.45 -5.98
CA LEU A 125 10.01 6.82 -5.36
C LEU A 125 11.12 6.48 -6.35
N GLN A 126 10.80 6.27 -7.63
CA GLN A 126 11.79 6.04 -8.69
C GLN A 126 12.57 7.29 -9.10
N VAL A 127 12.07 8.47 -8.76
CA VAL A 127 12.75 9.76 -9.06
C VAL A 127 13.90 10.01 -8.09
N PHE A 128 13.90 9.40 -6.94
CA PHE A 128 14.92 9.51 -5.89
C PHE A 128 15.82 8.28 -5.85
#